data_01cc7ade15767f9f7078c54083695a3a
#
_entry.id   01cc7ade15767f9f7078c54083695a3a
#
_cell.length_a   1.000
_cell.length_b   1.000
_cell.length_c   1.000
_cell.angle_alpha   90.00
_cell.angle_beta   90.00
_cell.angle_gamma   90.00
#
_symmetry.space_group_name_H-M   'P 1'
#
loop_
_entity.id
_entity.type
_entity.pdbx_description
1 polymer ?
#
loop_
_entity_poly.entity_id
_entity_poly.type
_entity_poly.pdbx_seq_one_letter_code
_entity_poly.pdbx_strand_id
1 'polypeptide(L)'
;MKKKKLIWQIPFLLILIVGTIVIIRQQHNTPYQKDTGFIFGTIYHITYQSDTNYQQEIETELKKVDQSLSPFNKTSVITQVNQGKDIEVDEMFTEVFHMAESISKETNGAFDITVAPMVNLWGFGFKQGVPPTKAKIDSIKTLVGYEKVALEKGRIIKQNPKIMLDCSAIAKGYGSDIVARFLKKKGISNFMVEIGGEIVVNGVSEKQVPWHIGINKPTDDSTNTSQEIQDVLDITDIAMATSGNYRNFYYKNGKKYAHTIDPKTGYPVQHNILSATVLAKNCATADAYATSFMVMGMEGAKQILKKHPDLCAYLIYADEKGQNKIWYSPSLKNKILNK
;
A
#
# COMPACT_ATOMS: atom_id res chain seq x y z
N MET A 1 22.72 9.30 58.75
CA MET A 1 22.90 9.64 57.32
C MET A 1 21.72 9.31 56.37
N LYS A 2 20.79 8.39 56.68
CA LYS A 2 19.65 8.01 55.77
C LYS A 2 18.57 9.09 55.62
N LYS A 3 18.27 9.91 56.64
CA LYS A 3 17.21 10.93 56.56
C LYS A 3 17.51 12.12 55.63
N LYS A 4 18.78 12.52 55.44
CA LYS A 4 19.15 13.64 54.53
C LYS A 4 18.99 13.28 53.05
N LYS A 5 19.17 12.04 52.63
CA LYS A 5 18.94 11.61 51.24
C LYS A 5 17.46 11.62 50.87
N LEU A 6 16.55 11.29 51.80
CA LEU A 6 15.12 11.26 51.58
C LEU A 6 14.54 12.67 51.35
N ILE A 7 15.08 13.70 51.99
CA ILE A 7 14.63 15.10 51.84
C ILE A 7 14.85 15.65 50.42
N TRP A 8 15.90 15.20 49.72
CA TRP A 8 16.19 15.60 48.36
C TRP A 8 15.46 14.74 47.30
N GLN A 9 15.07 13.53 47.64
CA GLN A 9 14.34 12.64 46.74
C GLN A 9 12.90 13.05 46.56
N ILE A 10 12.26 13.61 47.60
CA ILE A 10 10.85 14.05 47.54
C ILE A 10 10.67 15.23 46.58
N PRO A 11 11.47 16.34 46.63
CA PRO A 11 11.35 17.42 45.65
C PRO A 11 11.65 16.96 44.22
N PHE A 12 12.62 16.08 44.01
CA PHE A 12 12.94 15.53 42.71
C PHE A 12 11.79 14.71 42.12
N LEU A 13 11.15 13.86 42.93
CA LEU A 13 9.99 13.08 42.55
C LEU A 13 8.77 13.98 42.20
N LEU A 14 8.56 15.05 42.97
CA LEU A 14 7.52 16.04 42.70
C LEU A 14 7.76 16.77 41.37
N ILE A 15 8.99 17.16 41.06
CA ILE A 15 9.35 17.78 39.79
C ILE A 15 9.10 16.81 38.62
N LEU A 16 9.44 15.53 38.77
CA LEU A 16 9.17 14.50 37.77
C LEU A 16 7.66 14.32 37.56
N ILE A 17 6.89 14.23 38.63
CA ILE A 17 5.43 14.08 38.54
C ILE A 17 4.79 15.30 37.86
N VAL A 18 5.14 16.51 38.29
CA VAL A 18 4.64 17.75 37.72
C VAL A 18 5.06 17.89 36.27
N GLY A 19 6.33 17.59 35.93
CA GLY A 19 6.82 17.59 34.56
C GLY A 19 6.07 16.59 33.68
N THR A 20 5.84 15.38 34.15
CA THR A 20 5.05 14.37 33.45
C THR A 20 3.60 14.83 33.22
N ILE A 21 2.96 15.40 34.25
CA ILE A 21 1.58 15.94 34.13
C ILE A 21 1.53 17.08 33.10
N VAL A 22 2.53 17.97 33.08
CA VAL A 22 2.60 19.08 32.10
C VAL A 22 2.77 18.52 30.69
N ILE A 23 3.65 17.56 30.48
CA ILE A 23 3.88 16.91 29.17
C ILE A 23 2.60 16.21 28.70
N ILE A 24 1.94 15.43 29.57
CA ILE A 24 0.68 14.75 29.24
C ILE A 24 -0.41 15.77 28.89
N ARG A 25 -0.56 16.85 29.67
CA ARG A 25 -1.54 17.91 29.37
C ARG A 25 -1.22 18.63 28.06
N GLN A 26 0.04 18.90 27.77
CA GLN A 26 0.45 19.53 26.52
C GLN A 26 0.15 18.65 25.31
N GLN A 27 0.43 17.34 25.39
CA GLN A 27 0.07 16.39 24.36
C GLN A 27 -1.46 16.29 24.15
N HIS A 28 -2.24 16.31 25.23
CA HIS A 28 -3.70 16.31 25.12
C HIS A 28 -4.30 17.58 24.54
N ASN A 29 -3.61 18.70 24.64
CA ASN A 29 -4.08 19.98 24.11
C ASN A 29 -3.64 20.25 22.66
N THR A 30 -2.64 19.53 22.11
CA THR A 30 -2.23 19.67 20.73
C THR A 30 -3.34 19.16 19.79
N PRO A 31 -3.86 19.99 18.87
CA PRO A 31 -4.97 19.60 18.01
C PRO A 31 -4.55 18.58 16.96
N TYR A 32 -5.54 17.86 16.41
CA TYR A 32 -5.33 17.06 15.21
C TYR A 32 -5.68 17.88 13.97
N GLN A 33 -4.70 18.03 13.07
CA GLN A 33 -4.87 18.56 11.73
C GLN A 33 -5.48 17.48 10.83
N LYS A 34 -6.28 17.92 9.84
CA LYS A 34 -6.92 17.03 8.86
C LYS A 34 -6.76 17.63 7.47
N ASP A 35 -5.96 16.99 6.66
CA ASP A 35 -5.67 17.40 5.31
C ASP A 35 -6.30 16.42 4.31
N THR A 36 -6.90 16.96 3.26
CA THR A 36 -7.52 16.18 2.19
C THR A 36 -7.14 16.78 0.84
N GLY A 37 -6.88 15.95 -0.13
CA GLY A 37 -6.56 16.38 -1.48
C GLY A 37 -6.58 15.23 -2.48
N PHE A 38 -6.01 15.45 -3.66
CA PHE A 38 -6.01 14.49 -4.75
C PHE A 38 -4.58 14.27 -5.26
N ILE A 39 -4.16 13.00 -5.32
CA ILE A 39 -2.84 12.57 -5.82
C ILE A 39 -2.93 11.14 -6.37
N PHE A 40 -2.07 10.74 -7.29
CA PHE A 40 -1.99 9.39 -7.88
C PHE A 40 -3.33 8.87 -8.46
N GLY A 41 -4.19 9.79 -8.91
CA GLY A 41 -5.51 9.45 -9.44
C GLY A 41 -6.56 9.10 -8.36
N THR A 42 -6.30 9.41 -7.09
CA THR A 42 -7.19 9.12 -5.96
C THR A 42 -7.18 10.25 -4.92
N ILE A 43 -8.10 10.17 -3.95
CA ILE A 43 -8.17 11.09 -2.81
C ILE A 43 -7.21 10.61 -1.71
N TYR A 44 -6.62 11.54 -0.98
CA TYR A 44 -5.91 11.27 0.27
C TYR A 44 -6.61 11.93 1.47
N HIS A 45 -6.50 11.28 2.62
CA HIS A 45 -6.92 11.80 3.93
C HIS A 45 -5.76 11.60 4.91
N ILE A 46 -5.26 12.70 5.49
CA ILE A 46 -4.15 12.66 6.43
C ILE A 46 -4.58 13.36 7.71
N THR A 47 -4.50 12.65 8.83
CA THR A 47 -4.82 13.16 10.16
C THR A 47 -3.58 13.04 11.04
N TYR A 48 -3.14 14.14 11.68
CA TYR A 48 -1.94 14.13 12.52
C TYR A 48 -2.02 15.16 13.65
N GLN A 49 -1.46 14.83 14.80
CA GLN A 49 -1.46 15.70 15.97
C GLN A 49 -0.34 16.74 15.90
N SER A 50 -0.68 18.00 15.65
CA SER A 50 0.29 19.11 15.52
C SER A 50 -0.38 20.47 15.70
N ASP A 51 0.34 21.41 16.29
CA ASP A 51 -0.05 22.83 16.30
C ASP A 51 0.16 23.51 14.93
N THR A 52 1.00 22.91 14.07
CA THR A 52 1.31 23.41 12.73
C THR A 52 0.61 22.57 11.69
N ASN A 53 -0.02 23.21 10.70
CA ASN A 53 -0.52 22.53 9.51
C ASN A 53 0.64 22.37 8.51
N TYR A 54 0.82 21.14 7.99
CA TYR A 54 1.88 20.75 7.06
C TYR A 54 1.36 20.36 5.67
N GLN A 55 0.13 20.72 5.31
CA GLN A 55 -0.48 20.29 4.06
C GLN A 55 0.38 20.59 2.83
N GLN A 56 0.95 21.78 2.73
CA GLN A 56 1.78 22.17 1.57
C GLN A 56 3.07 21.35 1.46
N GLU A 57 3.73 21.09 2.58
CA GLU A 57 4.93 20.25 2.61
C GLU A 57 4.59 18.78 2.29
N ILE A 58 3.48 18.26 2.81
CA ILE A 58 2.98 16.92 2.49
C ILE A 58 2.69 16.80 0.99
N GLU A 59 1.99 17.75 0.39
CA GLU A 59 1.75 17.78 -1.06
C GLU A 59 3.05 17.85 -1.87
N THR A 60 4.06 18.55 -1.35
CA THR A 60 5.38 18.61 -1.98
C THR A 60 6.06 17.25 -1.98
N GLU A 61 6.02 16.51 -0.87
CA GLU A 61 6.55 15.15 -0.81
C GLU A 61 5.79 14.18 -1.73
N LEU A 62 4.47 14.26 -1.77
CA LEU A 62 3.63 13.45 -2.67
C LEU A 62 3.92 13.74 -4.15
N LYS A 63 4.15 15.02 -4.53
CA LYS A 63 4.54 15.39 -5.89
C LYS A 63 5.89 14.82 -6.30
N LYS A 64 6.84 14.66 -5.38
CA LYS A 64 8.12 13.99 -5.66
C LYS A 64 7.90 12.50 -5.99
N VAL A 65 7.04 11.81 -5.24
CA VAL A 65 6.68 10.42 -5.53
C VAL A 65 5.99 10.31 -6.90
N ASP A 66 5.06 11.22 -7.23
CA ASP A 66 4.42 11.26 -8.56
C ASP A 66 5.44 11.47 -9.68
N GLN A 67 6.39 12.40 -9.49
CA GLN A 67 7.45 12.68 -10.45
C GLN A 67 8.42 11.50 -10.63
N SER A 68 8.59 10.66 -9.62
CA SER A 68 9.40 9.45 -9.69
C SER A 68 8.65 8.27 -10.34
N LEU A 69 7.48 7.93 -9.83
CA LEU A 69 6.85 6.62 -10.01
C LEU A 69 5.56 6.60 -10.83
N SER A 70 4.96 7.76 -11.13
CA SER A 70 3.66 7.79 -11.83
C SER A 70 3.82 7.53 -13.34
N PRO A 71 3.26 6.43 -13.89
CA PRO A 71 3.27 6.20 -15.33
C PRO A 71 2.34 7.17 -16.09
N PHE A 72 1.45 7.87 -15.39
CA PHE A 72 0.52 8.86 -15.95
C PHE A 72 1.13 10.26 -16.03
N ASN A 73 2.19 10.54 -15.28
CA ASN A 73 2.96 11.76 -15.38
C ASN A 73 3.96 11.65 -16.55
N LYS A 74 3.76 12.46 -17.59
CA LYS A 74 4.56 12.41 -18.83
C LYS A 74 6.04 12.71 -18.65
N THR A 75 6.42 13.37 -17.57
CA THR A 75 7.79 13.78 -17.25
C THR A 75 8.41 12.96 -16.11
N SER A 76 7.68 12.01 -15.54
CA SER A 76 8.18 11.17 -14.45
C SER A 76 9.36 10.31 -14.86
N VAL A 77 10.16 9.90 -13.87
CA VAL A 77 11.31 9.01 -14.07
C VAL A 77 10.86 7.70 -14.74
N ILE A 78 9.81 7.05 -14.22
CA ILE A 78 9.32 5.79 -14.81
C ILE A 78 8.85 5.98 -16.25
N THR A 79 8.22 7.10 -16.59
CA THR A 79 7.79 7.39 -17.96
C THR A 79 8.99 7.56 -18.89
N GLN A 80 10.03 8.25 -18.44
CA GLN A 80 11.26 8.42 -19.22
C GLN A 80 12.00 7.08 -19.43
N VAL A 81 12.09 6.24 -18.37
CA VAL A 81 12.60 4.86 -18.46
C VAL A 81 11.80 4.04 -19.47
N ASN A 82 10.46 4.14 -19.44
CA ASN A 82 9.57 3.44 -20.36
C ASN A 82 9.70 3.92 -21.82
N GLN A 83 10.06 5.19 -22.03
CA GLN A 83 10.38 5.76 -23.35
C GLN A 83 11.77 5.37 -23.85
N GLY A 84 12.56 4.64 -23.07
CA GLY A 84 13.92 4.23 -23.45
C GLY A 84 14.95 5.36 -23.36
N LYS A 85 14.67 6.42 -22.59
CA LYS A 85 15.67 7.48 -22.37
C LYS A 85 16.77 6.95 -21.45
N ASP A 86 18.00 7.32 -21.79
CA ASP A 86 19.16 7.01 -20.96
C ASP A 86 19.28 8.06 -19.84
N ILE A 87 18.61 7.79 -18.72
CA ILE A 87 18.60 8.64 -17.54
C ILE A 87 19.09 7.87 -16.31
N GLU A 88 19.64 8.59 -15.36
CA GLU A 88 19.85 8.11 -14.01
C GLU A 88 18.55 8.24 -13.22
N VAL A 89 18.13 7.14 -12.57
CA VAL A 89 16.89 7.13 -11.76
C VAL A 89 17.15 7.75 -10.39
N ASP A 90 16.12 8.34 -9.80
CA ASP A 90 16.22 8.96 -8.47
C ASP A 90 16.21 7.93 -7.33
N GLU A 91 16.42 8.41 -6.09
CA GLU A 91 16.47 7.57 -4.89
C GLU A 91 15.13 6.86 -4.62
N MET A 92 13.98 7.53 -4.86
CA MET A 92 12.66 6.96 -4.64
C MET A 92 12.40 5.80 -5.61
N PHE A 93 12.76 5.99 -6.88
CA PHE A 93 12.68 4.93 -7.87
C PHE A 93 13.58 3.75 -7.50
N THR A 94 14.82 4.04 -7.09
CA THR A 94 15.80 3.03 -6.65
C THR A 94 15.26 2.21 -5.48
N GLU A 95 14.73 2.86 -4.44
CA GLU A 95 14.14 2.19 -3.28
C GLU A 95 12.98 1.27 -3.69
N VAL A 96 12.03 1.79 -4.48
CA VAL A 96 10.87 1.02 -4.94
C VAL A 96 11.27 -0.13 -5.87
N PHE A 97 12.26 0.07 -6.75
CA PHE A 97 12.77 -0.98 -7.63
C PHE A 97 13.33 -2.17 -6.83
N HIS A 98 14.17 -1.91 -5.82
CA HIS A 98 14.72 -2.97 -4.99
C HIS A 98 13.64 -3.68 -4.14
N MET A 99 12.68 -2.95 -3.60
CA MET A 99 11.54 -3.55 -2.90
C MET A 99 10.73 -4.46 -3.84
N ALA A 100 10.44 -3.96 -5.04
CA ALA A 100 9.70 -4.70 -6.06
C ALA A 100 10.46 -5.97 -6.50
N GLU A 101 11.76 -5.88 -6.72
CA GLU A 101 12.62 -7.01 -7.08
C GLU A 101 12.62 -8.10 -5.99
N SER A 102 12.75 -7.70 -4.70
CA SER A 102 12.70 -8.63 -3.58
C SER A 102 11.36 -9.36 -3.51
N ILE A 103 10.25 -8.61 -3.57
CA ILE A 103 8.90 -9.19 -3.50
C ILE A 103 8.62 -10.07 -4.73
N SER A 104 9.11 -9.68 -5.93
CA SER A 104 8.98 -10.49 -7.13
C SER A 104 9.68 -11.86 -6.98
N LYS A 105 10.89 -11.88 -6.41
CA LYS A 105 11.64 -13.11 -6.11
C LYS A 105 10.89 -13.99 -5.11
N GLU A 106 10.39 -13.41 -4.02
CA GLU A 106 9.71 -14.14 -2.96
C GLU A 106 8.36 -14.71 -3.39
N THR A 107 7.63 -13.97 -4.23
CA THR A 107 6.35 -14.39 -4.80
C THR A 107 6.49 -15.20 -6.09
N ASN A 108 7.76 -15.50 -6.47
CA ASN A 108 8.07 -16.21 -7.72
C ASN A 108 7.40 -15.53 -8.93
N GLY A 109 7.44 -14.18 -9.01
CA GLY A 109 6.91 -13.38 -10.11
C GLY A 109 5.38 -13.22 -10.11
N ALA A 110 4.68 -13.50 -9.00
CA ALA A 110 3.27 -13.12 -8.86
C ALA A 110 3.11 -11.60 -8.68
N PHE A 111 4.08 -10.96 -8.06
CA PHE A 111 4.31 -9.53 -8.16
C PHE A 111 5.38 -9.25 -9.22
N ASP A 112 5.09 -8.36 -10.15
CA ASP A 112 6.05 -8.05 -11.22
C ASP A 112 5.76 -6.66 -11.81
N ILE A 113 6.68 -5.73 -11.60
CA ILE A 113 6.55 -4.36 -12.13
C ILE A 113 6.74 -4.28 -13.65
N THR A 114 7.15 -5.36 -14.33
CA THR A 114 7.22 -5.41 -15.79
C THR A 114 5.89 -5.76 -16.45
N VAL A 115 4.81 -5.90 -15.68
CA VAL A 115 3.48 -6.32 -16.16
C VAL A 115 2.77 -5.27 -17.04
N ALA A 116 3.26 -4.02 -17.08
CA ALA A 116 2.65 -2.91 -17.82
C ALA A 116 2.18 -3.23 -19.24
N PRO A 117 2.96 -3.91 -20.11
CA PRO A 117 2.50 -4.25 -21.46
C PRO A 117 1.25 -5.13 -21.45
N MET A 118 1.11 -6.01 -20.45
CA MET A 118 -0.03 -6.90 -20.32
C MET A 118 -1.26 -6.17 -19.79
N VAL A 119 -1.09 -5.30 -18.79
CA VAL A 119 -2.15 -4.42 -18.25
C VAL A 119 -2.73 -3.55 -19.37
N ASN A 120 -1.87 -2.95 -20.19
CA ASN A 120 -2.27 -2.16 -21.36
C ASN A 120 -3.01 -3.00 -22.41
N LEU A 121 -2.57 -4.23 -22.64
CA LEU A 121 -3.19 -5.14 -23.59
C LEU A 121 -4.63 -5.51 -23.22
N TRP A 122 -4.90 -5.69 -21.91
CA TRP A 122 -6.23 -5.97 -21.38
C TRP A 122 -7.12 -4.74 -21.22
N GLY A 123 -6.57 -3.54 -21.43
CA GLY A 123 -7.32 -2.28 -21.39
C GLY A 123 -7.50 -1.68 -19.99
N PHE A 124 -6.72 -2.12 -19.02
CA PHE A 124 -6.70 -1.54 -17.68
C PHE A 124 -5.65 -0.43 -17.50
N GLY A 125 -4.82 -0.17 -18.54
CA GLY A 125 -3.86 0.92 -18.59
C GLY A 125 -4.39 2.15 -19.33
N PHE A 126 -3.65 2.62 -20.35
CA PHE A 126 -3.93 3.87 -21.06
C PHE A 126 -5.08 3.80 -22.08
N LYS A 127 -5.57 2.61 -22.42
CA LYS A 127 -6.64 2.42 -23.45
C LYS A 127 -7.68 1.44 -22.96
N GLN A 128 -8.95 1.74 -23.18
CA GLN A 128 -10.02 0.75 -23.03
C GLN A 128 -9.82 -0.39 -24.04
N GLY A 129 -9.78 -1.62 -23.56
CA GLY A 129 -9.41 -2.78 -24.35
C GLY A 129 -10.60 -3.68 -24.69
N VAL A 130 -10.38 -4.44 -25.78
CA VAL A 130 -11.16 -5.65 -26.10
C VAL A 130 -10.29 -6.82 -25.63
N PRO A 131 -10.85 -7.90 -25.02
CA PRO A 131 -10.07 -9.07 -24.68
C PRO A 131 -9.17 -9.52 -25.83
N PRO A 132 -7.86 -9.63 -25.59
CA PRO A 132 -6.90 -9.93 -26.66
C PRO A 132 -6.99 -11.38 -27.11
N THR A 133 -6.52 -11.66 -28.32
CA THR A 133 -6.32 -13.03 -28.81
C THR A 133 -5.17 -13.72 -28.06
N LYS A 134 -5.22 -15.07 -27.98
CA LYS A 134 -4.14 -15.86 -27.37
C LYS A 134 -2.77 -15.54 -27.99
N ALA A 135 -2.68 -15.46 -29.32
CA ALA A 135 -1.45 -15.12 -30.02
C ALA A 135 -0.86 -13.77 -29.59
N LYS A 136 -1.72 -12.78 -29.34
CA LYS A 136 -1.29 -11.46 -28.86
C LYS A 136 -0.80 -11.52 -27.41
N ILE A 137 -1.48 -12.28 -26.54
CA ILE A 137 -1.04 -12.53 -25.16
C ILE A 137 0.34 -13.19 -25.16
N ASP A 138 0.51 -14.28 -25.92
CA ASP A 138 1.78 -15.02 -26.01
C ASP A 138 2.92 -14.13 -26.49
N SER A 139 2.66 -13.25 -27.47
CA SER A 139 3.64 -12.27 -27.97
C SER A 139 4.05 -11.25 -26.91
N ILE A 140 3.08 -10.64 -26.21
CA ILE A 140 3.35 -9.61 -25.19
C ILE A 140 3.98 -10.20 -23.93
N LYS A 141 3.66 -11.44 -23.58
CA LYS A 141 4.23 -12.17 -22.44
C LYS A 141 5.76 -12.27 -22.51
N THR A 142 6.35 -12.26 -23.69
CA THR A 142 7.82 -12.23 -23.85
C THR A 142 8.46 -10.97 -23.27
N LEU A 143 7.69 -9.89 -23.08
CA LEU A 143 8.11 -8.60 -22.51
C LEU A 143 7.86 -8.50 -21.00
N VAL A 144 7.31 -9.55 -20.35
CA VAL A 144 7.04 -9.59 -18.91
C VAL A 144 8.00 -10.55 -18.25
N GLY A 145 8.50 -10.19 -17.08
CA GLY A 145 9.44 -10.97 -16.26
C GLY A 145 10.41 -10.05 -15.55
N TYR A 146 10.31 -9.98 -14.21
CA TYR A 146 11.16 -9.12 -13.37
C TYR A 146 12.65 -9.40 -13.54
N GLU A 147 13.03 -10.62 -13.90
CA GLU A 147 14.40 -11.04 -14.19
C GLU A 147 14.98 -10.46 -15.49
N LYS A 148 14.14 -9.82 -16.31
CA LYS A 148 14.53 -9.20 -17.59
C LYS A 148 14.94 -7.74 -17.45
N VAL A 149 14.91 -7.21 -16.25
CA VAL A 149 15.31 -5.84 -15.93
C VAL A 149 16.29 -5.85 -14.76
N ALA A 150 17.23 -4.93 -14.77
CA ALA A 150 18.18 -4.74 -13.69
C ALA A 150 18.41 -3.25 -13.45
N LEU A 151 18.74 -2.88 -12.21
CA LEU A 151 19.22 -1.54 -11.87
C LEU A 151 20.75 -1.60 -11.70
N GLU A 152 21.48 -0.99 -12.61
CA GLU A 152 22.93 -0.97 -12.62
C GLU A 152 23.43 0.47 -12.69
N LYS A 153 24.28 0.88 -11.72
CA LYS A 153 24.89 2.22 -11.68
C LYS A 153 23.85 3.35 -11.84
N GLY A 154 22.69 3.23 -11.17
CA GLY A 154 21.62 4.22 -11.23
C GLY A 154 20.80 4.21 -12.53
N ARG A 155 20.90 3.18 -13.38
CA ARG A 155 20.21 3.09 -14.67
C ARG A 155 19.47 1.78 -14.81
N ILE A 156 18.30 1.81 -15.45
CA ILE A 156 17.53 0.60 -15.72
C ILE A 156 18.01 -0.04 -17.02
N ILE A 157 18.55 -1.25 -16.89
CA ILE A 157 18.95 -2.10 -18.00
C ILE A 157 17.79 -3.05 -18.31
N LYS A 158 17.36 -3.09 -19.56
CA LYS A 158 16.29 -3.94 -20.07
C LYS A 158 16.82 -4.93 -21.09
N GLN A 159 16.52 -6.21 -20.97
CA GLN A 159 16.86 -7.22 -21.99
C GLN A 159 16.18 -6.94 -23.35
N ASN A 160 15.03 -6.28 -23.31
CA ASN A 160 14.33 -5.83 -24.53
C ASN A 160 13.85 -4.38 -24.30
N PRO A 161 14.13 -3.42 -25.19
CA PRO A 161 13.76 -2.02 -25.04
C PRO A 161 12.24 -1.79 -24.97
N LYS A 162 11.41 -2.75 -25.42
CA LYS A 162 9.95 -2.69 -25.35
C LYS A 162 9.38 -3.08 -23.99
N ILE A 163 10.21 -3.55 -23.05
CA ILE A 163 9.77 -3.80 -21.66
C ILE A 163 9.36 -2.47 -21.02
N MET A 164 8.20 -2.46 -20.40
CA MET A 164 7.67 -1.31 -19.70
C MET A 164 7.46 -1.65 -18.22
N LEU A 165 7.79 -0.69 -17.36
CA LEU A 165 7.59 -0.80 -15.90
C LEU A 165 6.31 -0.11 -15.47
N ASP A 166 5.65 -0.67 -14.44
CA ASP A 166 4.49 -0.12 -13.77
C ASP A 166 4.61 -0.36 -12.26
N CYS A 167 4.71 0.71 -11.51
CA CYS A 167 4.77 0.67 -10.05
C CYS A 167 3.40 0.89 -9.38
N SER A 168 2.28 0.86 -10.10
CA SER A 168 0.96 1.20 -9.56
C SER A 168 0.51 0.30 -8.39
N ALA A 169 1.07 -0.92 -8.29
CA ALA A 169 0.76 -1.88 -7.22
C ALA A 169 1.71 -1.79 -6.00
N ILE A 170 2.50 -0.71 -5.90
CA ILE A 170 3.42 -0.44 -4.78
C ILE A 170 3.55 1.07 -4.52
N ALA A 171 3.28 1.91 -5.53
CA ALA A 171 3.57 3.34 -5.47
C ALA A 171 2.64 4.11 -4.53
N LYS A 172 1.37 3.70 -4.38
CA LYS A 172 0.45 4.37 -3.43
C LYS A 172 0.87 4.07 -1.99
N GLY A 173 1.19 2.81 -1.70
CA GLY A 173 1.76 2.42 -0.42
C GLY A 173 3.05 3.17 -0.12
N TYR A 174 3.94 3.30 -1.11
CA TYR A 174 5.17 4.06 -0.96
C TYR A 174 4.90 5.55 -0.69
N GLY A 175 3.93 6.16 -1.35
CA GLY A 175 3.50 7.53 -1.09
C GLY A 175 3.03 7.73 0.36
N SER A 176 2.25 6.78 0.90
CA SER A 176 1.84 6.79 2.31
C SER A 176 3.04 6.67 3.26
N ASP A 177 4.03 5.84 2.93
CA ASP A 177 5.27 5.71 3.70
C ASP A 177 6.10 7.00 3.68
N ILE A 178 6.22 7.69 2.54
CA ILE A 178 6.95 8.97 2.42
C ILE A 178 6.33 10.03 3.33
N VAL A 179 5.00 10.16 3.32
CA VAL A 179 4.31 11.11 4.22
C VAL A 179 4.50 10.71 5.69
N ALA A 180 4.40 9.41 6.02
CA ALA A 180 4.64 8.93 7.37
C ALA A 180 6.08 9.23 7.85
N ARG A 181 7.08 9.03 6.98
CA ARG A 181 8.49 9.39 7.26
C ARG A 181 8.63 10.90 7.47
N PHE A 182 7.97 11.71 6.65
CA PHE A 182 7.96 13.18 6.79
C PHE A 182 7.37 13.61 8.13
N LEU A 183 6.20 13.09 8.52
CA LEU A 183 5.56 13.41 9.81
C LEU A 183 6.44 13.01 10.99
N LYS A 184 7.03 11.81 10.97
CA LYS A 184 8.00 11.36 11.98
C LYS A 184 9.22 12.27 12.08
N LYS A 185 9.75 12.74 10.95
CA LYS A 185 10.87 13.71 10.90
C LYS A 185 10.51 15.06 11.52
N LYS A 186 9.22 15.46 11.46
CA LYS A 186 8.68 16.65 12.15
C LYS A 186 8.42 16.41 13.65
N GLY A 187 8.72 15.22 14.19
CA GLY A 187 8.50 14.86 15.60
C GLY A 187 7.04 14.47 15.91
N ILE A 188 6.21 14.25 14.88
CA ILE A 188 4.80 13.87 15.04
C ILE A 188 4.73 12.35 15.20
N SER A 189 4.14 11.90 16.31
CA SER A 189 4.00 10.48 16.65
C SER A 189 2.56 9.95 16.58
N ASN A 190 1.56 10.83 16.49
CA ASN A 190 0.16 10.43 16.39
C ASN A 190 -0.39 10.86 15.03
N PHE A 191 -0.54 9.91 14.11
CA PHE A 191 -1.04 10.20 12.77
C PHE A 191 -1.65 8.98 12.07
N MET A 192 -2.52 9.27 11.12
CA MET A 192 -3.01 8.36 10.09
C MET A 192 -2.79 9.01 8.73
N VAL A 193 -2.11 8.33 7.84
CA VAL A 193 -1.96 8.68 6.42
C VAL A 193 -2.76 7.67 5.62
N GLU A 194 -3.70 8.12 4.81
CA GLU A 194 -4.49 7.30 3.89
C GLU A 194 -4.42 7.88 2.49
N ILE A 195 -4.04 7.08 1.49
CA ILE A 195 -3.99 7.45 0.08
C ILE A 195 -4.67 6.36 -0.75
N GLY A 196 -5.95 6.57 -1.10
CA GLY A 196 -6.70 5.62 -1.93
C GLY A 196 -6.93 4.24 -1.31
N GLY A 197 -6.85 4.14 0.02
CA GLY A 197 -7.02 2.90 0.78
C GLY A 197 -5.71 2.30 1.30
N GLU A 198 -4.57 2.83 0.91
CA GLU A 198 -3.25 2.49 1.43
C GLU A 198 -2.95 3.35 2.66
N ILE A 199 -2.78 2.72 3.82
CA ILE A 199 -2.83 3.38 5.14
C ILE A 199 -1.54 3.14 5.92
N VAL A 200 -1.04 4.20 6.57
CA VAL A 200 -0.02 4.11 7.62
C VAL A 200 -0.58 4.76 8.88
N VAL A 201 -0.58 4.03 9.99
CA VAL A 201 -0.96 4.56 11.29
C VAL A 201 0.18 4.52 12.28
N ASN A 202 0.25 5.53 13.14
CA ASN A 202 1.22 5.60 14.24
C ASN A 202 0.55 6.22 15.47
N GLY A 203 0.90 5.70 16.66
CA GLY A 203 0.38 6.20 17.93
C GLY A 203 -1.14 6.08 18.06
N VAL A 204 -1.80 7.12 18.54
CA VAL A 204 -3.24 7.10 18.88
C VAL A 204 -4.05 8.10 18.06
N SER A 205 -5.34 7.83 17.94
CA SER A 205 -6.33 8.71 17.33
C SER A 205 -6.70 9.89 18.23
N GLU A 206 -7.52 10.83 17.75
CA GLU A 206 -8.09 11.92 18.53
C GLU A 206 -8.80 11.45 19.82
N LYS A 207 -9.33 10.22 19.80
CA LYS A 207 -10.02 9.60 20.93
C LYS A 207 -9.07 8.96 21.95
N GLN A 208 -7.74 9.10 21.76
CA GLN A 208 -6.70 8.51 22.61
C GLN A 208 -6.78 6.97 22.68
N VAL A 209 -7.20 6.36 21.60
CA VAL A 209 -7.23 4.91 21.37
C VAL A 209 -6.51 4.59 20.07
N PRO A 210 -6.10 3.34 19.81
CA PRO A 210 -5.58 2.93 18.51
C PRO A 210 -6.50 3.36 17.36
N TRP A 211 -5.99 3.33 16.15
CA TRP A 211 -6.74 3.73 14.96
C TRP A 211 -7.72 2.64 14.54
N HIS A 212 -8.99 3.01 14.38
CA HIS A 212 -10.04 2.10 13.91
C HIS A 212 -10.14 2.19 12.38
N ILE A 213 -9.68 1.17 11.69
CA ILE A 213 -9.62 1.14 10.22
C ILE A 213 -10.63 0.12 9.68
N GLY A 214 -11.55 0.60 8.84
CA GLY A 214 -12.56 -0.23 8.19
C GLY A 214 -11.99 -1.08 7.07
N ILE A 215 -12.38 -2.35 7.00
CA ILE A 215 -12.21 -3.22 5.83
C ILE A 215 -13.53 -3.21 5.07
N ASN A 216 -13.51 -2.79 3.81
CA ASN A 216 -14.70 -2.72 2.99
C ASN A 216 -15.18 -4.11 2.55
N LYS A 217 -16.49 -4.27 2.47
CA LYS A 217 -17.13 -5.45 1.90
C LYS A 217 -16.92 -5.44 0.36
N PRO A 218 -16.49 -6.55 -0.24
CA PRO A 218 -16.30 -6.62 -1.68
C PRO A 218 -17.67 -6.72 -2.38
N THR A 219 -18.23 -5.57 -2.72
CA THR A 219 -19.42 -5.47 -3.57
C THR A 219 -18.98 -5.09 -4.98
N ASP A 220 -19.56 -5.75 -6.02
CA ASP A 220 -19.29 -5.41 -7.42
C ASP A 220 -19.88 -4.03 -7.73
N ASP A 221 -19.14 -3.00 -7.39
CA ASP A 221 -19.50 -1.60 -7.58
C ASP A 221 -18.40 -0.86 -8.34
N SER A 222 -18.53 -0.78 -9.67
CA SER A 222 -17.59 -0.05 -10.52
C SER A 222 -17.62 1.47 -10.29
N THR A 223 -18.66 1.98 -9.62
CA THR A 223 -18.79 3.42 -9.29
C THR A 223 -18.11 3.76 -7.95
N ASN A 224 -17.72 2.73 -7.19
CA ASN A 224 -17.08 2.86 -5.87
C ASN A 224 -17.92 3.68 -4.86
N THR A 225 -19.23 3.63 -4.98
CA THR A 225 -20.18 4.36 -4.11
C THR A 225 -20.60 3.58 -2.89
N SER A 226 -20.56 2.23 -2.94
CA SER A 226 -20.86 1.36 -1.80
C SER A 226 -19.66 1.26 -0.88
N GLN A 227 -19.78 1.78 0.34
CA GLN A 227 -18.75 1.72 1.39
C GLN A 227 -19.21 0.89 2.59
N GLU A 228 -19.92 -0.22 2.34
CA GLU A 228 -20.26 -1.12 3.43
C GLU A 228 -18.99 -1.68 4.09
N ILE A 229 -18.88 -1.48 5.40
CA ILE A 229 -17.76 -2.02 6.19
C ILE A 229 -18.05 -3.47 6.54
N GLN A 230 -17.11 -4.35 6.21
CA GLN A 230 -17.12 -5.77 6.58
C GLN A 230 -16.72 -5.94 8.04
N ASP A 231 -15.56 -5.43 8.40
CA ASP A 231 -14.99 -5.46 9.75
C ASP A 231 -14.19 -4.18 10.03
N VAL A 232 -13.88 -3.94 11.31
CA VAL A 232 -13.02 -2.84 11.75
C VAL A 232 -11.80 -3.41 12.46
N LEU A 233 -10.62 -2.96 12.07
CA LEU A 233 -9.36 -3.28 12.75
C LEU A 233 -8.99 -2.17 13.74
N ASP A 234 -8.55 -2.59 14.92
CA ASP A 234 -7.95 -1.75 15.97
C ASP A 234 -6.43 -1.88 15.87
N ILE A 235 -5.78 -0.89 15.24
CA ILE A 235 -4.36 -0.98 14.88
C ILE A 235 -3.58 0.31 15.18
N THR A 236 -2.29 0.15 15.47
CA THR A 236 -1.32 1.23 15.63
C THR A 236 0.07 0.77 15.18
N ASP A 237 0.95 1.72 14.85
CA ASP A 237 2.36 1.50 14.48
C ASP A 237 2.57 0.45 13.38
N ILE A 238 1.65 0.46 12.39
CA ILE A 238 1.63 -0.50 11.30
C ILE A 238 1.08 0.15 10.03
N ALA A 239 1.37 -0.45 8.90
CA ALA A 239 0.79 -0.08 7.62
C ALA A 239 -0.18 -1.15 7.11
N MET A 240 -1.13 -0.75 6.29
CA MET A 240 -2.16 -1.60 5.71
C MET A 240 -2.45 -1.19 4.27
N ALA A 241 -2.62 -2.17 3.39
CA ALA A 241 -3.09 -1.95 2.04
C ALA A 241 -4.09 -3.02 1.62
N THR A 242 -4.99 -2.68 0.70
CA THR A 242 -6.04 -3.60 0.23
C THR A 242 -6.11 -3.63 -1.28
N SER A 243 -5.90 -4.80 -1.87
CA SER A 243 -6.19 -5.10 -3.26
C SER A 243 -7.50 -5.87 -3.41
N GLY A 244 -8.27 -5.57 -4.46
CA GLY A 244 -9.54 -6.26 -4.70
C GLY A 244 -10.02 -6.16 -6.14
N ASN A 245 -10.66 -7.22 -6.63
CA ASN A 245 -11.15 -7.36 -8.01
C ASN A 245 -12.59 -6.86 -8.20
N TYR A 246 -13.12 -6.10 -7.23
CA TYR A 246 -14.51 -5.60 -7.23
C TYR A 246 -14.63 -4.11 -7.58
N ARG A 247 -13.51 -3.38 -7.68
CA ARG A 247 -13.51 -1.94 -8.00
C ARG A 247 -13.19 -1.64 -9.45
N ASN A 248 -12.24 -2.35 -10.06
CA ASN A 248 -11.78 -2.11 -11.42
C ASN A 248 -11.91 -3.37 -12.26
N PHE A 249 -13.01 -3.48 -12.97
CA PHE A 249 -13.35 -4.63 -13.82
C PHE A 249 -14.29 -4.21 -14.95
N TYR A 250 -14.42 -5.06 -15.96
CA TYR A 250 -15.47 -4.96 -16.97
C TYR A 250 -16.08 -6.33 -17.28
N TYR A 251 -17.30 -6.33 -17.80
CA TYR A 251 -17.97 -7.53 -18.29
C TYR A 251 -17.93 -7.59 -19.81
N LYS A 252 -17.64 -8.77 -20.36
CA LYS A 252 -17.78 -9.06 -21.78
C LYS A 252 -18.28 -10.47 -21.98
N ASN A 253 -19.34 -10.64 -22.79
CA ASN A 253 -19.99 -11.93 -23.04
C ASN A 253 -20.33 -12.68 -21.74
N GLY A 254 -20.84 -11.99 -20.73
CA GLY A 254 -21.16 -12.57 -19.41
C GLY A 254 -19.99 -12.93 -18.52
N LYS A 255 -18.74 -12.74 -18.98
CA LYS A 255 -17.53 -13.02 -18.21
C LYS A 255 -16.96 -11.72 -17.62
N LYS A 256 -16.64 -11.74 -16.32
CA LYS A 256 -15.95 -10.67 -15.59
C LYS A 256 -14.43 -10.74 -15.87
N TYR A 257 -13.85 -9.60 -16.17
CA TYR A 257 -12.40 -9.40 -16.30
C TYR A 257 -11.97 -8.34 -15.29
N ALA A 258 -11.16 -8.73 -14.32
CA ALA A 258 -10.63 -7.82 -13.32
C ALA A 258 -9.25 -7.29 -13.75
N HIS A 259 -8.86 -6.15 -13.18
CA HIS A 259 -7.61 -5.46 -13.53
C HIS A 259 -6.34 -6.21 -13.04
N THR A 260 -6.46 -7.09 -12.08
CA THR A 260 -5.33 -7.89 -11.59
C THR A 260 -4.97 -8.95 -12.63
N ILE A 261 -3.82 -8.78 -13.26
CA ILE A 261 -3.28 -9.69 -14.27
C ILE A 261 -2.22 -10.58 -13.61
N ASP A 262 -2.29 -11.87 -13.88
CA ASP A 262 -1.21 -12.79 -13.53
C ASP A 262 -0.04 -12.63 -14.54
N PRO A 263 1.14 -12.16 -14.10
CA PRO A 263 2.28 -11.92 -14.99
C PRO A 263 2.76 -13.19 -15.72
N LYS A 264 2.57 -14.36 -15.10
CA LYS A 264 3.03 -15.65 -15.65
C LYS A 264 2.11 -16.17 -16.76
N THR A 265 0.82 -16.07 -16.57
CA THR A 265 -0.16 -16.55 -17.56
C THR A 265 -0.49 -15.48 -18.59
N GLY A 266 -0.42 -14.19 -18.21
CA GLY A 266 -0.83 -13.05 -19.00
C GLY A 266 -2.35 -12.85 -19.03
N TYR A 267 -3.10 -13.51 -18.15
CA TYR A 267 -4.56 -13.41 -18.05
C TYR A 267 -4.99 -12.73 -16.75
N PRO A 268 -6.15 -12.06 -16.72
CA PRO A 268 -6.81 -11.66 -15.49
C PRO A 268 -7.02 -12.85 -14.58
N VAL A 269 -6.71 -12.69 -13.30
CA VAL A 269 -6.85 -13.75 -12.29
C VAL A 269 -8.30 -14.20 -12.16
N GLN A 270 -8.50 -15.50 -11.93
CA GLN A 270 -9.81 -16.14 -11.81
C GLN A 270 -9.93 -16.88 -10.46
N HIS A 271 -9.22 -16.38 -9.44
CA HIS A 271 -9.31 -16.96 -8.09
C HIS A 271 -10.58 -16.54 -7.38
N ASN A 272 -10.92 -17.30 -6.35
CA ASN A 272 -12.06 -16.99 -5.49
C ASN A 272 -11.76 -15.87 -4.47
N ILE A 273 -10.52 -15.38 -4.34
CA ILE A 273 -10.22 -14.21 -3.50
C ILE A 273 -10.84 -12.97 -4.15
N LEU A 274 -11.68 -12.30 -3.39
CA LEU A 274 -12.36 -11.07 -3.77
C LEU A 274 -11.59 -9.84 -3.30
N SER A 275 -10.98 -9.92 -2.12
CA SER A 275 -10.21 -8.86 -1.49
C SER A 275 -9.08 -9.43 -0.63
N ALA A 276 -7.91 -8.82 -0.71
CA ALA A 276 -6.75 -9.12 0.12
C ALA A 276 -6.29 -7.83 0.82
N THR A 277 -6.50 -7.76 2.14
CA THR A 277 -5.93 -6.72 3.00
C THR A 277 -4.68 -7.29 3.66
N VAL A 278 -3.56 -6.59 3.51
CA VAL A 278 -2.28 -6.98 4.11
C VAL A 278 -1.81 -5.90 5.07
N LEU A 279 -1.30 -6.32 6.23
CA LEU A 279 -0.63 -5.46 7.19
C LEU A 279 0.86 -5.80 7.19
N ALA A 280 1.69 -4.76 7.17
CA ALA A 280 3.15 -4.87 7.15
C ALA A 280 3.80 -3.69 7.89
N LYS A 281 5.12 -3.75 8.07
CA LYS A 281 5.90 -2.68 8.70
C LYS A 281 5.87 -1.37 7.90
N ASN A 282 5.76 -1.45 6.58
CA ASN A 282 5.60 -0.31 5.67
C ASN A 282 4.51 -0.58 4.64
N CYS A 283 3.92 0.48 4.11
CA CYS A 283 2.75 0.41 3.27
C CYS A 283 3.07 -0.07 1.85
N ALA A 284 4.24 0.26 1.31
CA ALA A 284 4.68 -0.24 0.01
C ALA A 284 4.75 -1.78 0.00
N THR A 285 5.28 -2.39 1.07
CA THR A 285 5.28 -3.85 1.24
C THR A 285 3.87 -4.40 1.33
N ALA A 286 2.99 -3.77 2.12
CA ALA A 286 1.60 -4.20 2.25
C ALA A 286 0.86 -4.16 0.90
N ASP A 287 1.02 -3.09 0.11
CA ASP A 287 0.41 -2.88 -1.21
C ASP A 287 0.87 -3.95 -2.21
N ALA A 288 2.17 -4.18 -2.30
CA ALA A 288 2.75 -5.20 -3.18
C ALA A 288 2.30 -6.63 -2.81
N TYR A 289 2.28 -6.99 -1.51
CA TYR A 289 1.80 -8.31 -1.11
C TYR A 289 0.29 -8.45 -1.24
N ALA A 290 -0.50 -7.41 -1.02
CA ALA A 290 -1.94 -7.45 -1.26
C ALA A 290 -2.24 -7.80 -2.73
N THR A 291 -1.55 -7.16 -3.68
CA THR A 291 -1.64 -7.50 -5.10
C THR A 291 -1.12 -8.91 -5.38
N SER A 292 0.01 -9.32 -4.77
CA SER A 292 0.56 -10.68 -4.93
C SER A 292 -0.45 -11.76 -4.49
N PHE A 293 -1.14 -11.55 -3.37
CA PHE A 293 -2.10 -12.51 -2.84
C PHE A 293 -3.33 -12.66 -3.75
N MET A 294 -3.75 -11.55 -4.39
CA MET A 294 -4.77 -11.61 -5.43
C MET A 294 -4.35 -12.46 -6.63
N VAL A 295 -3.05 -12.49 -6.96
CA VAL A 295 -2.50 -13.32 -8.05
C VAL A 295 -2.29 -14.77 -7.62
N MET A 296 -1.72 -15.00 -6.42
CA MET A 296 -1.33 -16.32 -5.94
C MET A 296 -2.51 -17.16 -5.43
N GLY A 297 -3.62 -16.54 -5.07
CA GLY A 297 -4.74 -17.20 -4.42
C GLY A 297 -4.46 -17.57 -2.96
N MET A 298 -5.44 -18.23 -2.32
CA MET A 298 -5.45 -18.51 -0.88
C MET A 298 -4.22 -19.31 -0.42
N GLU A 299 -3.88 -20.38 -1.12
CA GLU A 299 -2.78 -21.25 -0.71
C GLU A 299 -1.41 -20.58 -0.88
N GLY A 300 -1.21 -19.82 -1.97
CA GLY A 300 0.00 -19.04 -2.18
C GLY A 300 0.17 -17.94 -1.11
N ALA A 301 -0.90 -17.23 -0.77
CA ALA A 301 -0.89 -16.25 0.30
C ALA A 301 -0.49 -16.85 1.65
N LYS A 302 -1.07 -18.00 2.03
CA LYS A 302 -0.72 -18.70 3.27
C LYS A 302 0.74 -19.17 3.30
N GLN A 303 1.30 -19.59 2.15
CA GLN A 303 2.72 -19.99 2.07
C GLN A 303 3.66 -18.80 2.34
N ILE A 304 3.36 -17.63 1.78
CA ILE A 304 4.12 -16.39 2.06
C ILE A 304 3.99 -16.00 3.54
N LEU A 305 2.77 -15.95 4.08
CA LEU A 305 2.52 -15.58 5.48
C LEU A 305 3.22 -16.52 6.48
N LYS A 306 3.41 -17.78 6.13
CA LYS A 306 4.18 -18.74 6.95
C LYS A 306 5.67 -18.41 6.98
N LYS A 307 6.22 -17.85 5.88
CA LYS A 307 7.63 -17.46 5.77
C LYS A 307 7.91 -16.08 6.39
N HIS A 308 6.89 -15.22 6.42
CA HIS A 308 6.95 -13.83 6.87
C HIS A 308 6.00 -13.60 8.05
N PRO A 309 6.39 -13.94 9.28
CA PRO A 309 5.52 -13.81 10.45
C PRO A 309 5.22 -12.35 10.84
N ASP A 310 5.97 -11.40 10.29
CA ASP A 310 5.76 -9.96 10.37
C ASP A 310 4.64 -9.44 9.46
N LEU A 311 4.22 -10.24 8.48
CA LEU A 311 3.05 -9.95 7.65
C LEU A 311 1.79 -10.55 8.27
N CYS A 312 0.70 -9.80 8.19
CA CYS A 312 -0.64 -10.29 8.51
C CYS A 312 -1.56 -10.06 7.32
N ALA A 313 -2.55 -10.93 7.14
CA ALA A 313 -3.54 -10.74 6.08
C ALA A 313 -4.96 -11.02 6.57
N TYR A 314 -5.90 -10.29 5.98
CA TYR A 314 -7.34 -10.50 6.08
C TYR A 314 -7.87 -10.67 4.65
N LEU A 315 -8.35 -11.87 4.33
CA LEU A 315 -8.76 -12.27 2.98
C LEU A 315 -10.26 -12.52 2.95
N ILE A 316 -10.95 -11.88 2.01
CA ILE A 316 -12.36 -12.15 1.72
C ILE A 316 -12.41 -12.96 0.43
N TYR A 317 -13.09 -14.11 0.44
CA TYR A 317 -13.16 -15.02 -0.70
C TYR A 317 -14.57 -15.59 -0.86
N ALA A 318 -14.90 -16.00 -2.09
CA ALA A 318 -16.14 -16.71 -2.38
C ALA A 318 -15.95 -18.22 -2.12
N ASP A 319 -16.87 -18.85 -1.39
CA ASP A 319 -16.92 -20.32 -1.26
C ASP A 319 -17.50 -20.96 -2.53
N GLU A 320 -17.62 -22.28 -2.52
CA GLU A 320 -18.18 -23.06 -3.65
C GLU A 320 -19.64 -22.68 -4.01
N LYS A 321 -20.37 -22.08 -3.05
CA LYS A 321 -21.74 -21.59 -3.24
C LYS A 321 -21.79 -20.11 -3.64
N GLY A 322 -20.64 -19.48 -3.83
CA GLY A 322 -20.53 -18.05 -4.14
C GLY A 322 -20.76 -17.13 -2.93
N GLN A 323 -20.79 -17.65 -1.69
CA GLN A 323 -20.95 -16.85 -0.49
C GLN A 323 -19.61 -16.29 -0.01
N ASN A 324 -19.60 -15.03 0.41
CA ASN A 324 -18.41 -14.40 0.98
C ASN A 324 -18.02 -15.08 2.30
N LYS A 325 -16.79 -15.51 2.39
CA LYS A 325 -16.15 -16.04 3.59
C LYS A 325 -14.90 -15.23 3.91
N ILE A 326 -14.48 -15.30 5.15
CA ILE A 326 -13.35 -14.57 5.68
C ILE A 326 -12.31 -15.55 6.20
N TRP A 327 -11.06 -15.28 5.85
CA TRP A 327 -9.89 -15.88 6.47
C TRP A 327 -8.93 -14.77 6.91
N TYR A 328 -8.35 -14.89 8.06
CA TYR A 328 -7.34 -13.94 8.54
C TYR A 328 -6.21 -14.63 9.29
N SER A 329 -5.05 -14.00 9.31
CA SER A 329 -3.88 -14.44 10.08
C SER A 329 -4.23 -14.51 11.57
N PRO A 330 -3.82 -15.56 12.30
CA PRO A 330 -4.13 -15.72 13.72
C PRO A 330 -3.77 -14.49 14.57
N SER A 331 -2.69 -13.77 14.20
CA SER A 331 -2.24 -12.54 14.85
C SER A 331 -3.22 -11.36 14.75
N LEU A 332 -4.17 -11.39 13.80
CA LEU A 332 -5.20 -10.36 13.67
C LEU A 332 -6.42 -10.60 14.56
N LYS A 333 -6.58 -11.80 15.14
CA LYS A 333 -7.79 -12.17 15.89
C LYS A 333 -8.16 -11.14 16.97
N ASN A 334 -7.17 -10.66 17.72
CA ASN A 334 -7.39 -9.69 18.81
C ASN A 334 -7.40 -8.21 18.35
N LYS A 335 -7.21 -7.98 17.04
CA LYS A 335 -7.24 -6.64 16.43
C LYS A 335 -8.56 -6.39 15.69
N ILE A 336 -9.38 -7.40 15.49
CA ILE A 336 -10.70 -7.26 14.88
C ILE A 336 -11.67 -6.88 15.99
N LEU A 337 -12.28 -5.69 15.86
CA LEU A 337 -13.31 -5.24 16.81
C LEU A 337 -14.58 -6.05 16.52
N ASN A 338 -15.00 -6.85 17.51
CA ASN A 338 -16.29 -7.54 17.44
C ASN A 338 -17.40 -6.48 17.39
N LYS A 339 -18.30 -6.62 16.41
CA LYS A 339 -19.53 -5.84 16.31
C LYS A 339 -20.49 -6.21 17.43
#